data_e3dc69a8f9b7e3965858ce30427d603c
#
_entry.id   e3dc69a8f9b7e3965858ce30427d603c
#
_cell.length_a   1.000
_cell.length_b   1.000
_cell.length_c   1.000
_cell.angle_alpha   90.00
_cell.angle_beta   90.00
_cell.angle_gamma   90.00
#
_symmetry.space_group_name_H-M   'P 1'
#
loop_
_entity.id
_entity.type
_entity.pdbx_description
1 polymer ?
#
loop_
_entity_poly.entity_id
_entity_poly.type
_entity_poly.pdbx_seq_one_letter_code
_entity_poly.pdbx_strand_id
1 'polypeptide(L)'
;MTVEKAGGYISELEFNTGEKVQINRNDIVVFVGPNNAGKSQSLKDIYTLTGKKLPSIVISNVKITKSNLPFKSLLDSVSVGKKQGSYTTYSFMGHNINYWDTTAQNFPNEPCFGDFRDLFVANLHTEARLSICKAASSIARNADKQHPIHYAAFEPRYRKWLASNFKKAFGTEVIPNTQFGGQIPLCIGEPVKLEGEFEDEQVRQEAYAAILNEYKQVQNQGDGIKSFTGILLYLMLDYFCTYLIDEPESFLHPPQARIMGQIIGETLGDQQQAFISTHSEEIIKGLLDASPERIKIIRITRNGDTNAFSLLENHKFQEIWSDPLLKYSNIMTSLFHQTVVLCESDSDCKMYSIIENHIKQKQGKYSETLFIHCGGKHRMAKIAKALHSLNISIRLVPDIDVLNDESIFKGIVEAFGVAWTSV
;
A
#
# COMPACT_ATOMS: atom_id res chain seq x y z
N MET A 1 15.52 -4.35 -22.10
CA MET A 1 16.43 -4.36 -20.93
C MET A 1 15.99 -3.22 -20.03
N THR A 2 15.47 -3.54 -18.85
CA THR A 2 15.12 -2.54 -17.83
C THR A 2 16.40 -1.88 -17.36
N VAL A 3 16.47 -0.56 -17.46
CA VAL A 3 17.63 0.22 -16.96
C VAL A 3 17.67 0.07 -15.46
N GLU A 4 18.78 -0.42 -14.91
CA GLU A 4 18.97 -0.53 -13.48
C GLU A 4 18.88 0.86 -12.82
N LYS A 5 18.12 1.00 -11.72
CA LYS A 5 18.07 2.24 -10.92
C LYS A 5 19.18 2.24 -9.88
N ALA A 6 19.79 3.39 -9.65
CA ALA A 6 20.68 3.59 -8.50
C ALA A 6 19.88 3.47 -7.20
N GLY A 7 20.50 2.93 -6.15
CA GLY A 7 19.85 2.72 -4.86
C GLY A 7 19.95 1.29 -4.38
N GLY A 8 18.83 0.67 -4.07
CA GLY A 8 18.79 -0.71 -3.59
C GLY A 8 17.38 -1.15 -3.27
N TYR A 9 17.26 -2.36 -2.80
CA TYR A 9 15.99 -2.93 -2.37
C TYR A 9 16.17 -3.78 -1.11
N ILE A 10 15.11 -3.95 -0.34
CA ILE A 10 15.08 -4.84 0.82
C ILE A 10 14.96 -6.27 0.30
N SER A 11 15.98 -7.09 0.52
CA SER A 11 16.05 -8.47 0.03
C SER A 11 15.58 -9.50 1.06
N GLU A 12 15.56 -9.15 2.35
CA GLU A 12 15.12 -10.05 3.43
C GLU A 12 14.55 -9.22 4.58
N LEU A 13 13.45 -9.69 5.15
CA LEU A 13 12.93 -9.24 6.45
C LEU A 13 13.17 -10.34 7.47
N GLU A 14 13.67 -9.97 8.65
CA GLU A 14 13.78 -10.84 9.83
C GLU A 14 12.84 -10.30 10.91
N PHE A 15 11.94 -11.16 11.37
CA PHE A 15 10.98 -10.82 12.41
C PHE A 15 11.57 -11.03 13.81
N ASN A 16 10.98 -10.43 14.84
CA ASN A 16 11.42 -10.56 16.22
C ASN A 16 11.37 -12.02 16.76
N THR A 17 10.65 -12.90 16.09
CA THR A 17 10.58 -14.35 16.37
C THR A 17 11.72 -15.15 15.71
N GLY A 18 12.57 -14.51 14.89
CA GLY A 18 13.65 -15.14 14.14
C GLY A 18 13.25 -15.66 12.76
N GLU A 19 11.99 -15.61 12.39
CA GLU A 19 11.52 -15.98 11.06
C GLU A 19 12.03 -15.01 10.00
N LYS A 20 12.40 -15.53 8.82
CA LYS A 20 12.95 -14.75 7.71
C LYS A 20 12.11 -14.90 6.47
N VAL A 21 11.86 -13.79 5.80
CA VAL A 21 11.13 -13.75 4.54
C VAL A 21 12.01 -13.11 3.47
N GLN A 22 12.22 -13.84 2.37
CA GLN A 22 12.93 -13.34 1.19
C GLN A 22 12.03 -12.46 0.34
N ILE A 23 12.53 -11.31 -0.06
CA ILE A 23 11.80 -10.30 -0.82
C ILE A 23 12.53 -10.06 -2.14
N ASN A 24 11.81 -10.07 -3.24
CA ASN A 24 12.35 -9.70 -4.55
C ASN A 24 12.28 -8.19 -4.78
N ARG A 25 13.05 -7.72 -5.74
CA ARG A 25 13.18 -6.29 -6.06
C ARG A 25 11.87 -5.62 -6.49
N ASN A 26 10.95 -6.39 -7.02
CA ASN A 26 9.65 -5.91 -7.52
C ASN A 26 8.44 -6.41 -6.71
N ASP A 27 8.66 -7.00 -5.54
CA ASP A 27 7.57 -7.52 -4.72
C ASP A 27 6.71 -6.38 -4.13
N ILE A 28 5.42 -6.64 -4.05
CA ILE A 28 4.45 -5.85 -3.29
C ILE A 28 4.06 -6.68 -2.07
N VAL A 29 4.65 -6.35 -0.93
CA VAL A 29 4.44 -7.05 0.33
C VAL A 29 3.27 -6.41 1.07
N VAL A 30 2.24 -7.20 1.38
CA VAL A 30 1.04 -6.73 2.06
C VAL A 30 0.96 -7.35 3.45
N PHE A 31 1.04 -6.51 4.47
CA PHE A 31 0.83 -6.92 5.86
C PHE A 31 -0.65 -6.91 6.19
N VAL A 32 -1.19 -8.07 6.55
CA VAL A 32 -2.59 -8.28 6.94
C VAL A 32 -2.68 -8.89 8.33
N GLY A 33 -3.84 -8.87 8.93
CA GLY A 33 -4.10 -9.48 10.24
C GLY A 33 -5.04 -8.63 11.11
N PRO A 34 -5.38 -9.11 12.31
CA PRO A 34 -6.26 -8.42 13.24
C PRO A 34 -5.77 -7.04 13.65
N ASN A 35 -6.63 -6.26 14.31
CA ASN A 35 -6.24 -4.99 14.91
C ASN A 35 -5.15 -5.20 15.95
N ASN A 36 -4.26 -4.25 16.09
CA ASN A 36 -3.12 -4.28 17.02
C ASN A 36 -2.15 -5.46 16.84
N ALA A 37 -2.19 -6.17 15.70
CA ALA A 37 -1.25 -7.26 15.39
C ALA A 37 0.17 -6.78 15.07
N GLY A 38 0.39 -5.47 14.82
CA GLY A 38 1.72 -4.92 14.53
C GLY A 38 1.97 -4.55 13.07
N LYS A 39 0.93 -4.51 12.21
CA LYS A 39 1.06 -4.18 10.77
C LYS A 39 1.73 -2.83 10.51
N SER A 40 1.16 -1.75 11.03
CA SER A 40 1.74 -0.40 10.89
C SER A 40 3.08 -0.26 11.60
N GLN A 41 3.29 -1.02 12.70
CA GLN A 41 4.58 -1.06 13.39
C GLN A 41 5.66 -1.70 12.50
N SER A 42 5.31 -2.74 11.73
CA SER A 42 6.25 -3.35 10.78
C SER A 42 6.77 -2.32 9.76
N LEU A 43 5.90 -1.44 9.24
CA LEU A 43 6.35 -0.37 8.33
C LEU A 43 7.26 0.64 9.02
N LYS A 44 6.95 1.02 10.28
CA LYS A 44 7.80 1.92 11.08
C LYS A 44 9.17 1.30 11.36
N ASP A 45 9.20 0.01 11.68
CA ASP A 45 10.45 -0.73 11.92
C ASP A 45 11.29 -0.79 10.62
N ILE A 46 10.67 -1.13 9.48
CA ILE A 46 11.35 -1.13 8.17
C ILE A 46 11.93 0.25 7.86
N TYR A 47 11.13 1.31 8.03
CA TYR A 47 11.62 2.67 7.80
C TYR A 47 12.80 3.03 8.68
N THR A 48 12.74 2.67 9.96
CA THR A 48 13.81 2.93 10.91
C THR A 48 15.09 2.16 10.55
N LEU A 49 14.94 0.86 10.28
CA LEU A 49 16.06 -0.05 10.00
C LEU A 49 16.73 0.22 8.65
N THR A 50 16.00 0.77 7.68
CA THR A 50 16.60 1.22 6.40
C THR A 50 17.49 2.45 6.55
N GLY A 51 17.28 3.25 7.59
CA GLY A 51 18.14 4.41 7.91
C GLY A 51 19.27 4.08 8.89
N LYS A 52 18.96 3.47 10.03
CA LYS A 52 19.91 3.15 11.10
C LYS A 52 19.49 1.86 11.80
N LYS A 53 20.46 1.09 12.28
CA LYS A 53 20.17 -0.05 13.17
C LYS A 53 19.76 0.47 14.55
N LEU A 54 18.48 0.45 14.82
CA LEU A 54 17.87 0.85 16.10
C LEU A 54 16.98 -0.29 16.62
N PRO A 55 16.70 -0.33 17.93
CA PRO A 55 15.74 -1.28 18.48
C PRO A 55 14.38 -1.16 17.76
N SER A 56 13.80 -2.28 17.43
CA SER A 56 12.54 -2.42 16.71
C SER A 56 11.63 -3.41 17.43
N ILE A 57 10.35 -3.44 17.10
CA ILE A 57 9.35 -4.20 17.86
C ILE A 57 8.92 -5.45 17.11
N VAL A 58 8.64 -5.34 15.81
CA VAL A 58 8.07 -6.42 14.99
C VAL A 58 9.09 -6.97 14.00
N ILE A 59 9.76 -6.09 13.26
CA ILE A 59 10.84 -6.44 12.35
C ILE A 59 12.15 -6.17 13.03
N SER A 60 12.92 -7.22 13.32
CA SER A 60 14.20 -7.13 14.04
C SER A 60 15.37 -6.72 13.15
N ASN A 61 15.32 -7.06 11.85
CA ASN A 61 16.36 -6.72 10.90
C ASN A 61 15.85 -6.64 9.48
N VAL A 62 16.48 -5.80 8.65
CA VAL A 62 16.30 -5.73 7.21
C VAL A 62 17.63 -5.90 6.50
N LYS A 63 17.67 -6.75 5.48
CA LYS A 63 18.83 -6.88 4.61
C LYS A 63 18.59 -6.10 3.34
N ILE A 64 19.50 -5.19 3.00
CA ILE A 64 19.41 -4.34 1.81
C ILE A 64 20.43 -4.82 0.77
N THR A 65 19.97 -5.07 -0.44
CA THR A 65 20.83 -5.30 -1.59
C THR A 65 20.90 -4.02 -2.39
N LYS A 66 22.10 -3.43 -2.51
CA LYS A 66 22.32 -2.17 -3.21
C LYS A 66 22.68 -2.40 -4.67
N SER A 67 22.33 -1.44 -5.53
CA SER A 67 22.72 -1.45 -6.93
C SER A 67 24.20 -1.10 -7.09
N ASN A 68 24.82 -1.59 -8.17
CA ASN A 68 26.19 -1.25 -8.52
C ASN A 68 26.33 0.11 -9.22
N LEU A 69 25.22 0.80 -9.49
CA LEU A 69 25.26 2.10 -10.16
C LEU A 69 25.77 3.18 -9.24
N PRO A 70 26.55 4.14 -9.75
CA PRO A 70 27.00 5.27 -8.98
C PRO A 70 25.81 6.04 -8.40
N PHE A 71 25.75 6.16 -7.11
CA PHE A 71 24.75 6.89 -6.39
C PHE A 71 24.67 8.39 -6.79
N LYS A 72 25.80 8.98 -7.17
CA LYS A 72 25.87 10.33 -7.69
C LYS A 72 24.99 10.56 -8.92
N SER A 73 24.88 9.57 -9.81
CA SER A 73 24.03 9.69 -11.01
C SER A 73 22.55 9.89 -10.70
N LEU A 74 22.05 9.31 -9.59
CA LEU A 74 20.70 9.58 -9.12
C LEU A 74 20.57 11.03 -8.63
N LEU A 75 21.52 11.52 -7.82
CA LEU A 75 21.50 12.90 -7.33
C LEU A 75 21.52 13.91 -8.48
N ASP A 76 22.39 13.69 -9.47
CA ASP A 76 22.50 14.55 -10.66
C ASP A 76 21.22 14.52 -11.53
N SER A 77 20.40 13.45 -11.43
CA SER A 77 19.13 13.36 -12.15
C SER A 77 17.98 14.12 -11.50
N VAL A 78 18.05 14.38 -10.19
CA VAL A 78 16.96 15.00 -9.41
C VAL A 78 17.22 16.47 -9.05
N SER A 79 18.48 16.90 -9.03
CA SER A 79 18.85 18.26 -8.65
C SER A 79 20.22 18.65 -9.22
N VAL A 80 20.43 19.93 -9.45
CA VAL A 80 21.74 20.46 -9.79
C VAL A 80 22.57 20.60 -8.53
N GLY A 81 23.67 19.83 -8.43
CA GLY A 81 24.58 19.88 -7.29
C GLY A 81 25.27 21.24 -7.15
N LYS A 82 25.22 21.85 -5.96
CA LYS A 82 25.94 23.06 -5.62
C LYS A 82 27.19 22.70 -4.83
N LYS A 83 28.38 22.90 -5.44
CA LYS A 83 29.66 22.60 -4.79
C LYS A 83 29.92 23.57 -3.64
N GLN A 84 30.24 23.03 -2.46
CA GLN A 84 30.57 23.79 -1.25
C GLN A 84 31.86 23.21 -0.63
N GLY A 85 32.99 23.72 -1.08
CA GLY A 85 34.29 23.23 -0.60
C GLY A 85 34.51 21.75 -0.92
N SER A 86 34.53 20.89 0.12
CA SER A 86 34.78 19.45 0.02
C SER A 86 33.55 18.59 -0.27
N TYR A 87 32.35 19.17 -0.36
CA TYR A 87 31.13 18.43 -0.63
C TYR A 87 30.24 19.16 -1.64
N THR A 88 29.28 18.43 -2.17
CA THR A 88 28.25 18.97 -3.07
C THR A 88 26.89 18.83 -2.39
N THR A 89 26.12 19.91 -2.31
CA THR A 89 24.75 19.89 -1.80
C THR A 89 23.76 19.73 -2.93
N TYR A 90 22.87 18.75 -2.80
CA TYR A 90 21.72 18.52 -3.66
C TYR A 90 20.44 18.83 -2.90
N SER A 91 19.44 19.34 -3.58
CA SER A 91 18.12 19.61 -3.00
C SER A 91 17.10 18.67 -3.61
N PHE A 92 16.43 17.87 -2.77
CA PHE A 92 15.42 16.90 -3.21
C PHE A 92 14.23 16.93 -2.25
N MET A 93 13.01 17.10 -2.78
CA MET A 93 11.76 17.10 -2.01
C MET A 93 11.79 18.01 -0.77
N GLY A 94 12.47 19.17 -0.85
CA GLY A 94 12.64 20.09 0.27
C GLY A 94 13.76 19.72 1.25
N HIS A 95 14.46 18.62 1.04
CA HIS A 95 15.62 18.21 1.84
C HIS A 95 16.92 18.55 1.15
N ASN A 96 17.91 19.05 1.91
CA ASN A 96 19.27 19.24 1.44
C ASN A 96 20.12 18.01 1.79
N ILE A 97 20.75 17.45 0.77
CA ILE A 97 21.58 16.27 0.86
C ILE A 97 23.02 16.66 0.58
N ASN A 98 23.88 16.48 1.54
CA ASN A 98 25.30 16.71 1.39
C ASN A 98 25.99 15.44 0.92
N TYR A 99 26.67 15.53 -0.21
CA TYR A 99 27.38 14.45 -0.85
C TYR A 99 28.89 14.70 -0.79
N TRP A 100 29.63 13.73 -0.25
CA TRP A 100 31.08 13.67 -0.26
C TRP A 100 31.54 12.49 -1.12
N ASP A 101 32.67 12.61 -1.81
CA ASP A 101 33.20 11.51 -2.61
C ASP A 101 33.50 10.27 -1.75
N THR A 102 33.91 10.44 -0.49
CA THR A 102 34.09 9.36 0.48
C THR A 102 32.80 8.62 0.81
N THR A 103 31.66 9.33 0.82
CA THR A 103 30.35 8.73 1.04
C THR A 103 29.97 7.81 -0.10
N ALA A 104 30.25 8.18 -1.34
CA ALA A 104 29.98 7.35 -2.50
C ALA A 104 30.79 6.05 -2.50
N GLN A 105 32.06 6.12 -2.03
CA GLN A 105 32.92 4.93 -1.92
C GLN A 105 32.45 3.95 -0.84
N ASN A 106 31.94 4.47 0.27
CA ASN A 106 31.51 3.67 1.41
C ASN A 106 30.07 3.14 1.27
N PHE A 107 29.19 3.86 0.56
CA PHE A 107 27.76 3.55 0.44
C PHE A 107 27.46 2.10 0.03
N PRO A 108 28.17 1.44 -0.91
CA PRO A 108 27.92 0.04 -1.25
C PRO A 108 28.13 -0.94 -0.10
N ASN A 109 29.04 -0.61 0.84
CA ASN A 109 29.43 -1.47 1.96
C ASN A 109 28.59 -1.21 3.23
N GLU A 110 27.85 -0.12 3.29
CA GLU A 110 26.98 0.20 4.42
C GLU A 110 25.79 -0.76 4.49
N PRO A 111 25.39 -1.26 5.67
CA PRO A 111 24.31 -2.24 5.82
C PRO A 111 22.90 -1.63 5.59
N CYS A 112 22.79 -0.31 5.61
CA CYS A 112 21.54 0.45 5.41
C CYS A 112 21.76 1.64 4.47
N PHE A 113 20.72 2.42 4.20
CA PHE A 113 20.84 3.62 3.38
C PHE A 113 21.41 4.83 4.13
N GLY A 114 21.42 4.79 5.46
CA GLY A 114 21.92 5.89 6.28
C GLY A 114 21.11 7.17 6.10
N ASP A 115 21.81 8.29 6.03
CA ASP A 115 21.21 9.62 5.84
C ASP A 115 20.58 9.81 4.45
N PHE A 116 20.80 8.88 3.51
CA PHE A 116 20.22 8.88 2.18
C PHE A 116 18.92 8.09 2.05
N ARG A 117 18.40 7.54 3.17
CA ARG A 117 17.18 6.74 3.20
C ARG A 117 16.02 7.42 2.43
N ASP A 118 15.79 8.70 2.66
CA ASP A 118 14.65 9.43 2.12
C ASP A 118 14.76 9.73 0.61
N LEU A 119 15.90 9.41 -0.01
CA LEU A 119 16.04 9.35 -1.47
C LEU A 119 15.49 8.04 -2.06
N PHE A 120 15.55 6.96 -1.29
CA PHE A 120 15.24 5.62 -1.78
C PHE A 120 13.93 5.07 -1.23
N VAL A 121 13.49 5.58 -0.08
CA VAL A 121 12.32 5.08 0.65
C VAL A 121 11.28 6.18 0.81
N ALA A 122 10.15 6.03 0.14
CA ALA A 122 8.98 6.87 0.34
C ALA A 122 8.17 6.34 1.55
N ASN A 123 7.99 7.16 2.58
CA ASN A 123 7.22 6.79 3.77
C ASN A 123 5.86 7.51 3.77
N LEU A 124 4.83 6.80 3.32
CA LEU A 124 3.48 7.32 3.11
C LEU A 124 2.55 6.98 4.29
N HIS A 125 2.91 7.42 5.49
CA HIS A 125 1.97 7.39 6.62
C HIS A 125 0.88 8.47 6.46
N THR A 126 -0.22 8.37 7.21
CA THR A 126 -1.40 9.22 7.04
C THR A 126 -1.08 10.71 7.04
N GLU A 127 -0.30 11.19 8.01
CA GLU A 127 0.05 12.62 8.12
C GLU A 127 0.86 13.11 6.91
N ALA A 128 1.83 12.31 6.43
CA ALA A 128 2.63 12.64 5.25
C ALA A 128 1.74 12.81 4.01
N ARG A 129 0.79 11.88 3.80
CA ARG A 129 -0.16 11.94 2.68
C ARG A 129 -1.06 13.17 2.71
N LEU A 130 -1.55 13.54 3.89
CA LEU A 130 -2.40 14.73 4.05
C LEU A 130 -1.61 16.02 3.89
N SER A 131 -0.39 16.08 4.42
CA SER A 131 0.44 17.29 4.41
C SER A 131 1.00 17.60 3.03
N ILE A 132 1.35 16.60 2.22
CA ILE A 132 1.89 16.77 0.87
C ILE A 132 0.89 17.41 -0.11
N CYS A 133 -0.39 17.44 0.22
CA CYS A 133 -1.44 18.06 -0.58
C CYS A 133 -1.57 19.57 -0.38
N LYS A 134 -0.83 20.16 0.56
CA LYS A 134 -0.77 21.63 0.72
C LYS A 134 -0.19 22.26 -0.53
N ALA A 135 -0.64 23.48 -0.84
CA ALA A 135 -0.12 24.20 -1.99
C ALA A 135 1.42 24.36 -1.87
N ALA A 136 2.12 24.01 -2.95
CA ALA A 136 3.57 24.19 -3.01
C ALA A 136 3.90 25.68 -3.22
N SER A 137 5.06 26.13 -2.76
CA SER A 137 5.55 27.48 -3.07
C SER A 137 5.81 27.63 -4.57
N SER A 138 5.50 28.78 -5.15
CA SER A 138 5.84 29.05 -6.55
C SER A 138 7.35 29.06 -6.75
N ILE A 139 7.80 28.46 -7.85
CA ILE A 139 9.20 28.44 -8.29
C ILE A 139 9.30 28.84 -9.76
N ALA A 140 10.46 29.28 -10.20
CA ALA A 140 10.72 29.46 -11.61
C ALA A 140 10.67 28.09 -12.33
N ARG A 141 10.17 28.07 -13.58
CA ARG A 141 9.95 26.83 -14.35
C ARG A 141 11.21 25.95 -14.50
N ASN A 142 12.39 26.59 -14.55
CA ASN A 142 13.70 25.95 -14.67
C ASN A 142 14.43 25.76 -13.33
N ALA A 143 13.80 26.10 -12.20
CA ALA A 143 14.36 25.85 -10.89
C ALA A 143 14.24 24.38 -10.48
N ASP A 144 15.09 23.95 -9.53
CA ASP A 144 15.03 22.61 -8.94
C ASP A 144 13.67 22.38 -8.27
N LYS A 145 13.04 21.27 -8.61
CA LYS A 145 11.73 20.92 -8.09
C LYS A 145 11.82 20.40 -6.65
N GLN A 146 11.25 21.16 -5.72
CA GLN A 146 11.30 20.92 -4.28
C GLN A 146 10.06 20.19 -3.73
N HIS A 147 9.04 19.97 -4.57
CA HIS A 147 7.76 19.39 -4.17
C HIS A 147 7.15 18.60 -5.32
N PRO A 148 6.42 17.48 -5.07
CA PRO A 148 5.76 16.71 -6.14
C PRO A 148 4.84 17.54 -7.02
N ILE A 149 4.15 18.53 -6.45
CA ILE A 149 3.28 19.45 -7.20
C ILE A 149 4.06 20.19 -8.28
N HIS A 150 5.34 20.51 -8.08
CA HIS A 150 6.16 21.19 -9.11
C HIS A 150 6.34 20.30 -10.35
N TYR A 151 6.52 19.00 -10.17
CA TYR A 151 6.59 18.06 -11.29
C TYR A 151 5.27 18.02 -12.06
N ALA A 152 4.13 17.93 -11.37
CA ALA A 152 2.82 17.97 -12.01
C ALA A 152 2.55 19.32 -12.71
N ALA A 153 3.03 20.44 -12.12
CA ALA A 153 2.85 21.78 -12.68
C ALA A 153 3.64 22.01 -13.97
N PHE A 154 4.91 21.58 -13.99
CA PHE A 154 5.84 21.96 -15.05
C PHE A 154 6.16 20.85 -16.05
N GLU A 155 5.81 19.58 -15.76
CA GLU A 155 6.08 18.45 -16.65
C GLU A 155 4.78 17.78 -17.13
N PRO A 156 4.47 17.84 -18.43
CA PRO A 156 3.19 17.32 -18.98
C PRO A 156 2.94 15.84 -18.70
N ARG A 157 3.99 15.01 -18.63
CA ARG A 157 3.86 13.58 -18.35
C ARG A 157 3.26 13.32 -16.98
N TYR A 158 3.75 13.99 -15.94
CA TYR A 158 3.26 13.85 -14.57
C TYR A 158 1.86 14.44 -14.40
N ARG A 159 1.60 15.59 -15.03
CA ARG A 159 0.27 16.22 -15.02
C ARG A 159 -0.79 15.29 -15.60
N LYS A 160 -0.54 14.72 -16.78
CA LYS A 160 -1.47 13.78 -17.42
C LYS A 160 -1.69 12.53 -16.58
N TRP A 161 -0.62 11.97 -16.03
CA TRP A 161 -0.68 10.77 -15.19
C TRP A 161 -1.52 11.04 -13.93
N LEU A 162 -1.25 12.15 -13.24
CA LEU A 162 -1.97 12.56 -12.01
C LEU A 162 -3.46 12.78 -12.30
N ALA A 163 -3.79 13.56 -13.33
CA ALA A 163 -5.16 13.85 -13.72
C ALA A 163 -5.93 12.56 -14.09
N SER A 164 -5.33 11.70 -14.92
CA SER A 164 -5.94 10.44 -15.35
C SER A 164 -6.25 9.50 -14.18
N ASN A 165 -5.30 9.31 -13.25
CA ASN A 165 -5.51 8.41 -12.13
C ASN A 165 -6.46 8.99 -11.08
N PHE A 166 -6.46 10.30 -10.86
CA PHE A 166 -7.46 10.94 -10.01
C PHE A 166 -8.88 10.79 -10.60
N LYS A 167 -9.01 10.94 -11.92
CA LYS A 167 -10.29 10.79 -12.63
C LYS A 167 -10.89 9.39 -12.51
N LYS A 168 -10.07 8.33 -12.46
CA LYS A 168 -10.54 6.96 -12.23
C LYS A 168 -11.39 6.84 -10.95
N ALA A 169 -11.02 7.56 -9.88
CA ALA A 169 -11.65 7.45 -8.57
C ALA A 169 -12.73 8.49 -8.29
N PHE A 170 -12.64 9.69 -8.89
CA PHE A 170 -13.49 10.83 -8.57
C PHE A 170 -14.30 11.37 -9.76
N GLY A 171 -14.10 10.84 -10.97
CA GLY A 171 -14.82 11.25 -12.18
C GLY A 171 -14.40 12.61 -12.75
N THR A 172 -13.54 13.36 -12.07
CA THR A 172 -13.04 14.69 -12.45
C THR A 172 -11.51 14.72 -12.37
N GLU A 173 -10.89 15.78 -12.85
CA GLU A 173 -9.42 15.87 -12.91
C GLU A 173 -8.87 16.76 -11.78
N VAL A 174 -7.58 16.56 -11.48
CA VAL A 174 -6.81 17.44 -10.62
C VAL A 174 -5.80 18.21 -11.47
N ILE A 175 -5.78 19.54 -11.31
CA ILE A 175 -5.05 20.48 -12.16
C ILE A 175 -4.18 21.39 -11.29
N PRO A 176 -2.85 21.43 -11.46
CA PRO A 176 -2.00 22.40 -10.78
C PRO A 176 -2.28 23.82 -11.28
N ASN A 177 -2.60 24.75 -10.37
CA ASN A 177 -2.80 26.16 -10.72
C ASN A 177 -1.48 26.96 -10.51
N THR A 178 -0.74 27.18 -11.61
CA THR A 178 0.52 27.93 -11.60
C THR A 178 0.32 29.45 -11.61
N GLN A 179 -0.91 29.92 -11.71
CA GLN A 179 -1.27 31.35 -11.77
C GLN A 179 -1.84 31.87 -10.42
N PHE A 180 -1.70 31.09 -9.34
CA PHE A 180 -2.24 31.44 -8.01
C PHE A 180 -1.28 32.31 -7.18
N GLY A 181 -0.39 33.07 -7.80
CA GLY A 181 0.55 33.96 -7.13
C GLY A 181 1.74 33.21 -6.50
N GLY A 182 1.98 33.41 -5.20
CA GLY A 182 3.13 32.81 -4.48
C GLY A 182 3.05 31.31 -4.21
N GLN A 183 1.97 30.64 -4.62
CA GLN A 183 1.72 29.23 -4.38
C GLN A 183 1.18 28.52 -5.61
N ILE A 184 1.30 27.20 -5.63
CA ILE A 184 0.74 26.31 -6.67
C ILE A 184 -0.19 25.30 -6.00
N PRO A 185 -1.48 25.62 -5.82
CA PRO A 185 -2.46 24.65 -5.33
C PRO A 185 -2.84 23.65 -6.43
N LEU A 186 -3.33 22.49 -6.00
CA LEU A 186 -4.02 21.53 -6.86
C LEU A 186 -5.51 21.83 -6.86
N CYS A 187 -6.08 22.14 -8.02
CA CYS A 187 -7.49 22.43 -8.23
C CYS A 187 -8.23 21.22 -8.78
N ILE A 188 -9.50 21.03 -8.40
CA ILE A 188 -10.35 19.91 -8.82
C ILE A 188 -11.43 20.44 -9.75
N GLY A 189 -11.47 19.95 -10.98
CA GLY A 189 -12.45 20.35 -11.97
C GLY A 189 -12.26 19.64 -13.30
N GLU A 190 -13.09 20.01 -14.27
CA GLU A 190 -12.91 19.54 -15.65
C GLU A 190 -11.75 20.30 -16.33
N PRO A 191 -11.10 19.69 -17.34
CA PRO A 191 -10.08 20.37 -18.11
C PRO A 191 -10.59 21.72 -18.65
N VAL A 192 -9.86 22.80 -18.33
CA VAL A 192 -10.25 24.14 -18.76
C VAL A 192 -10.15 24.24 -20.28
N LYS A 193 -11.29 24.53 -20.93
CA LYS A 193 -11.37 24.84 -22.34
C LYS A 193 -11.67 26.32 -22.48
N LEU A 194 -10.76 27.05 -23.10
CA LEU A 194 -10.98 28.44 -23.46
C LEU A 194 -11.57 28.49 -24.87
N GLU A 195 -12.70 29.11 -25.01
CA GLU A 195 -13.38 29.33 -26.31
C GLU A 195 -13.17 30.77 -26.75
N GLY A 196 -13.01 30.99 -28.07
CA GLY A 196 -12.81 32.28 -28.66
C GLY A 196 -11.35 32.65 -28.96
N GLU A 197 -11.20 33.79 -29.67
CA GLU A 197 -9.88 34.40 -29.93
C GLU A 197 -9.54 35.36 -28.78
N PHE A 198 -8.28 35.37 -28.39
CA PHE A 198 -7.77 36.26 -27.34
C PHE A 198 -6.82 37.27 -27.98
N GLU A 199 -6.84 38.48 -27.48
CA GLU A 199 -6.01 39.58 -28.02
C GLU A 199 -4.53 39.26 -27.94
N ASP A 200 -4.12 38.58 -26.85
CA ASP A 200 -2.76 38.09 -26.66
C ASP A 200 -2.72 36.89 -25.68
N GLU A 201 -1.54 36.33 -25.49
CA GLU A 201 -1.31 35.18 -24.60
C GLU A 201 -1.50 35.56 -23.11
N GLN A 202 -1.30 36.82 -22.74
CA GLN A 202 -1.51 37.26 -21.36
C GLN A 202 -3.00 37.24 -21.01
N VAL A 203 -3.86 37.81 -21.85
CA VAL A 203 -5.33 37.79 -21.69
C VAL A 203 -5.86 36.35 -21.62
N ARG A 204 -5.29 35.47 -22.45
CA ARG A 204 -5.62 34.04 -22.43
C ARG A 204 -5.23 33.39 -21.12
N GLN A 205 -4.05 33.67 -20.57
CA GLN A 205 -3.60 33.14 -19.29
C GLN A 205 -4.42 33.67 -18.12
N GLU A 206 -4.84 34.93 -18.14
CA GLU A 206 -5.70 35.54 -17.14
C GLU A 206 -7.10 34.88 -17.14
N ALA A 207 -7.68 34.65 -18.31
CA ALA A 207 -8.94 33.92 -18.45
C ALA A 207 -8.84 32.48 -17.92
N TYR A 208 -7.75 31.78 -18.23
CA TYR A 208 -7.47 30.45 -17.70
C TYR A 208 -7.35 30.45 -16.17
N ALA A 209 -6.62 31.41 -15.63
CA ALA A 209 -6.43 31.58 -14.18
C ALA A 209 -7.76 31.88 -13.48
N ALA A 210 -8.61 32.73 -14.05
CA ALA A 210 -9.90 33.06 -13.49
C ALA A 210 -10.79 31.84 -13.30
N ILE A 211 -10.85 30.95 -14.30
CA ILE A 211 -11.59 29.69 -14.20
C ILE A 211 -11.00 28.76 -13.12
N LEU A 212 -9.66 28.60 -13.08
CA LEU A 212 -9.02 27.75 -12.07
C LEU A 212 -9.20 28.26 -10.64
N ASN A 213 -9.32 29.58 -10.46
CA ASN A 213 -9.51 30.19 -9.14
C ASN A 213 -10.90 29.91 -8.56
N GLU A 214 -11.88 29.56 -9.40
CA GLU A 214 -13.22 29.13 -8.98
C GLU A 214 -13.25 27.65 -8.56
N TYR A 215 -12.24 26.87 -8.95
CA TYR A 215 -12.20 25.45 -8.65
C TYR A 215 -11.84 25.20 -7.17
N LYS A 216 -12.42 24.14 -6.62
CA LYS A 216 -12.11 23.68 -5.26
C LYS A 216 -10.65 23.18 -5.20
N GLN A 217 -9.92 23.61 -4.20
CA GLN A 217 -8.54 23.18 -3.99
C GLN A 217 -8.49 21.88 -3.17
N VAL A 218 -7.61 20.94 -3.56
CA VAL A 218 -7.41 19.65 -2.86
C VAL A 218 -7.11 19.85 -1.38
N GLN A 219 -6.25 20.81 -1.04
CA GLN A 219 -5.87 21.09 0.36
C GLN A 219 -7.04 21.45 1.28
N ASN A 220 -8.15 21.95 0.72
CA ASN A 220 -9.35 22.36 1.44
C ASN A 220 -10.46 21.28 1.40
N GLN A 221 -10.17 20.09 0.84
CA GLN A 221 -11.14 18.99 0.77
C GLN A 221 -11.04 18.06 1.98
N GLY A 222 -11.98 17.12 2.05
CA GLY A 222 -11.96 16.05 3.03
C GLY A 222 -10.71 15.16 2.92
N ASP A 223 -10.39 14.46 4.01
CA ASP A 223 -9.16 13.69 4.12
C ASP A 223 -9.07 12.53 3.12
N GLY A 224 -10.20 12.01 2.62
CA GLY A 224 -10.22 11.00 1.56
C GLY A 224 -9.59 11.49 0.25
N ILE A 225 -9.98 12.68 -0.22
CA ILE A 225 -9.41 13.29 -1.43
C ILE A 225 -7.92 13.61 -1.21
N LYS A 226 -7.56 14.16 -0.05
CA LYS A 226 -6.16 14.46 0.29
C LYS A 226 -5.32 13.19 0.37
N SER A 227 -5.78 12.17 1.08
CA SER A 227 -5.06 10.90 1.24
C SER A 227 -4.83 10.23 -0.12
N PHE A 228 -5.86 10.14 -0.96
CA PHE A 228 -5.76 9.60 -2.31
C PHE A 228 -4.75 10.38 -3.17
N THR A 229 -4.92 11.70 -3.22
CA THR A 229 -4.01 12.58 -3.99
C THR A 229 -2.58 12.52 -3.48
N GLY A 230 -2.39 12.44 -2.16
CA GLY A 230 -1.07 12.32 -1.54
C GLY A 230 -0.33 11.06 -1.97
N ILE A 231 -1.00 9.91 -2.05
CA ILE A 231 -0.41 8.69 -2.57
C ILE A 231 -0.05 8.87 -4.06
N LEU A 232 -0.95 9.43 -4.86
CA LEU A 232 -0.66 9.70 -6.28
C LEU A 232 0.56 10.59 -6.49
N LEU A 233 0.71 11.63 -5.67
CA LEU A 233 1.84 12.57 -5.74
C LEU A 233 3.19 11.87 -5.52
N TYR A 234 3.26 10.87 -4.65
CA TYR A 234 4.47 10.08 -4.46
C TYR A 234 4.64 9.03 -5.57
N LEU A 235 3.58 8.31 -5.96
CA LEU A 235 3.66 7.27 -6.98
C LEU A 235 4.03 7.80 -8.36
N MET A 236 3.61 9.02 -8.73
CA MET A 236 3.97 9.61 -10.02
C MET A 236 5.46 9.90 -10.15
N LEU A 237 6.17 10.02 -9.00
CA LEU A 237 7.61 10.24 -8.97
C LEU A 237 8.32 8.88 -8.99
N ASP A 238 8.99 8.58 -10.06
CA ASP A 238 9.63 7.30 -10.30
C ASP A 238 11.05 7.21 -9.66
N TYR A 239 11.33 8.02 -8.64
CA TYR A 239 12.65 8.08 -8.00
C TYR A 239 12.87 7.03 -6.90
N PHE A 240 11.83 6.71 -6.14
CA PHE A 240 11.93 5.81 -5.01
C PHE A 240 12.08 4.34 -5.44
N CYS A 241 12.91 3.60 -4.70
CA CYS A 241 13.05 2.15 -4.88
C CYS A 241 12.05 1.37 -4.00
N THR A 242 11.67 1.94 -2.86
CA THR A 242 10.79 1.31 -1.87
C THR A 242 9.70 2.28 -1.41
N TYR A 243 8.47 1.81 -1.39
CA TYR A 243 7.31 2.55 -0.89
C TYR A 243 6.78 1.86 0.37
N LEU A 244 6.65 2.60 1.46
CA LEU A 244 5.99 2.17 2.69
C LEU A 244 4.65 2.87 2.77
N ILE A 245 3.54 2.14 2.63
CA ILE A 245 2.20 2.72 2.53
C ILE A 245 1.33 2.16 3.66
N ASP A 246 1.04 3.02 4.64
CA ASP A 246 0.25 2.64 5.81
C ASP A 246 -1.23 2.95 5.58
N GLU A 247 -2.08 1.92 5.56
CA GLU A 247 -3.53 2.00 5.38
C GLU A 247 -3.96 2.91 4.20
N PRO A 248 -3.60 2.55 2.94
CA PRO A 248 -3.95 3.36 1.77
C PRO A 248 -5.46 3.58 1.60
N GLU A 249 -6.29 2.71 2.19
CA GLU A 249 -7.75 2.82 2.21
C GLU A 249 -8.29 3.88 3.17
N SER A 250 -7.49 4.41 4.09
CA SER A 250 -7.95 5.35 5.10
C SER A 250 -8.70 6.52 4.48
N PHE A 251 -9.93 6.75 4.96
CA PHE A 251 -10.86 7.78 4.47
C PHE A 251 -11.45 7.55 3.07
N LEU A 252 -11.21 6.39 2.43
CA LEU A 252 -11.74 6.05 1.11
C LEU A 252 -13.00 5.17 1.19
N HIS A 253 -13.91 5.35 0.27
CA HIS A 253 -14.98 4.38 0.04
C HIS A 253 -14.43 3.11 -0.63
N PRO A 254 -15.04 1.93 -0.42
CA PRO A 254 -14.53 0.67 -0.95
C PRO A 254 -14.17 0.68 -2.44
N PRO A 255 -14.97 1.24 -3.37
CA PRO A 255 -14.57 1.31 -4.78
C PRO A 255 -13.30 2.12 -5.03
N GLN A 256 -13.12 3.23 -4.28
CA GLN A 256 -11.92 4.07 -4.39
C GLN A 256 -10.70 3.36 -3.82
N ALA A 257 -10.84 2.60 -2.74
CA ALA A 257 -9.80 1.77 -2.18
C ALA A 257 -9.33 0.72 -3.20
N ARG A 258 -10.26 0.07 -3.93
CA ARG A 258 -9.91 -0.89 -4.99
C ARG A 258 -9.15 -0.22 -6.13
N ILE A 259 -9.61 0.94 -6.58
CA ILE A 259 -8.91 1.74 -7.60
C ILE A 259 -7.49 2.13 -7.12
N MET A 260 -7.33 2.49 -5.85
CA MET A 260 -6.01 2.79 -5.28
C MET A 260 -5.10 1.57 -5.32
N GLY A 261 -5.59 0.38 -4.94
CA GLY A 261 -4.83 -0.87 -5.07
C GLY A 261 -4.41 -1.14 -6.51
N GLN A 262 -5.30 -0.96 -7.48
CA GLN A 262 -4.99 -1.11 -8.90
C GLN A 262 -3.89 -0.12 -9.35
N ILE A 263 -4.02 1.16 -9.00
CA ILE A 263 -3.03 2.19 -9.35
C ILE A 263 -1.66 1.85 -8.77
N ILE A 264 -1.58 1.40 -7.51
CA ILE A 264 -0.31 0.98 -6.89
C ILE A 264 0.30 -0.17 -7.71
N GLY A 265 -0.47 -1.23 -8.00
CA GLY A 265 0.01 -2.38 -8.76
C GLY A 265 0.46 -2.04 -10.18
N GLU A 266 -0.31 -1.19 -10.91
CA GLU A 266 -0.01 -0.76 -12.28
C GLU A 266 1.21 0.18 -12.37
N THR A 267 1.44 1.00 -11.33
CA THR A 267 2.45 2.07 -11.38
C THR A 267 3.83 1.60 -11.03
N LEU A 268 3.96 0.71 -10.05
CA LEU A 268 5.26 0.24 -9.58
C LEU A 268 5.95 -0.60 -10.66
N GLY A 269 7.13 -0.15 -11.07
CA GLY A 269 7.95 -0.85 -12.06
C GLY A 269 8.77 -2.01 -11.48
N ASP A 270 9.51 -2.73 -12.35
CA ASP A 270 10.33 -3.91 -11.98
C ASP A 270 11.49 -3.60 -11.02
N GLN A 271 11.82 -2.34 -10.84
CA GLN A 271 12.88 -1.86 -9.96
C GLN A 271 12.34 -1.21 -8.68
N GLN A 272 11.07 -1.42 -8.37
CA GLN A 272 10.37 -0.80 -7.25
C GLN A 272 9.60 -1.84 -6.47
N GLN A 273 9.70 -1.80 -5.16
CA GLN A 273 8.94 -2.63 -4.24
C GLN A 273 8.05 -1.77 -3.35
N ALA A 274 7.00 -2.36 -2.82
CA ALA A 274 6.14 -1.72 -1.83
C ALA A 274 5.92 -2.63 -0.63
N PHE A 275 5.80 -2.00 0.55
CA PHE A 275 5.33 -2.63 1.78
C PHE A 275 4.08 -1.88 2.20
N ILE A 276 2.97 -2.58 2.29
CA ILE A 276 1.64 -2.01 2.52
C ILE A 276 1.05 -2.63 3.76
N SER A 277 0.60 -1.83 4.73
CA SER A 277 -0.29 -2.33 5.78
C SER A 277 -1.72 -2.00 5.40
N THR A 278 -2.64 -2.94 5.55
CA THR A 278 -4.05 -2.71 5.20
C THR A 278 -5.01 -3.52 6.06
N HIS A 279 -6.21 -2.98 6.22
CA HIS A 279 -7.40 -3.64 6.77
C HIS A 279 -8.49 -3.83 5.71
N SER A 280 -8.20 -3.47 4.46
CA SER A 280 -9.18 -3.46 3.38
C SER A 280 -8.95 -4.61 2.40
N GLU A 281 -9.94 -5.46 2.26
CA GLU A 281 -9.95 -6.46 1.19
C GLU A 281 -9.95 -5.82 -0.20
N GLU A 282 -10.51 -4.60 -0.34
CA GLU A 282 -10.58 -3.91 -1.62
C GLU A 282 -9.21 -3.46 -2.11
N ILE A 283 -8.30 -3.04 -1.21
CA ILE A 283 -6.90 -2.79 -1.58
C ILE A 283 -6.25 -4.06 -2.13
N ILE A 284 -6.43 -5.19 -1.44
CA ILE A 284 -5.85 -6.47 -1.88
C ILE A 284 -6.44 -6.89 -3.24
N LYS A 285 -7.77 -6.77 -3.41
CA LYS A 285 -8.44 -7.06 -4.68
C LYS A 285 -7.90 -6.20 -5.82
N GLY A 286 -7.73 -4.90 -5.56
CA GLY A 286 -7.15 -3.97 -6.54
C GLY A 286 -5.72 -4.34 -6.95
N LEU A 287 -4.87 -4.69 -5.99
CA LEU A 287 -3.51 -5.15 -6.24
C LEU A 287 -3.48 -6.44 -7.05
N LEU A 288 -4.35 -7.42 -6.70
CA LEU A 288 -4.48 -8.70 -7.41
C LEU A 288 -5.01 -8.54 -8.85
N ASP A 289 -5.91 -7.57 -9.08
CA ASP A 289 -6.40 -7.26 -10.42
C ASP A 289 -5.29 -6.69 -11.32
N ALA A 290 -4.29 -5.99 -10.74
CA ALA A 290 -3.23 -5.29 -11.46
C ALA A 290 -1.94 -6.12 -11.64
N SER A 291 -1.46 -6.77 -10.59
CA SER A 291 -0.14 -7.43 -10.57
C SER A 291 -0.12 -8.64 -9.64
N PRO A 292 -0.92 -9.69 -9.89
CA PRO A 292 -1.08 -10.82 -8.97
C PRO A 292 0.21 -11.58 -8.70
N GLU A 293 1.15 -11.61 -9.66
CA GLU A 293 2.43 -12.34 -9.55
C GLU A 293 3.44 -11.68 -8.61
N ARG A 294 3.28 -10.37 -8.33
CA ARG A 294 4.20 -9.58 -7.50
C ARG A 294 3.79 -9.52 -6.03
N ILE A 295 2.59 -10.03 -5.69
CA ILE A 295 2.02 -9.85 -4.36
C ILE A 295 2.52 -10.93 -3.42
N LYS A 296 3.04 -10.51 -2.27
CA LYS A 296 3.35 -11.36 -1.12
C LYS A 296 2.51 -10.92 0.06
N ILE A 297 1.68 -11.80 0.60
CA ILE A 297 0.85 -11.49 1.77
C ILE A 297 1.48 -12.09 3.00
N ILE A 298 1.78 -11.25 3.99
CA ILE A 298 2.28 -11.66 5.29
C ILE A 298 1.18 -11.40 6.31
N ARG A 299 0.64 -12.46 6.86
CA ARG A 299 -0.35 -12.36 7.93
C ARG A 299 0.36 -12.28 9.27
N ILE A 300 0.07 -11.22 10.01
CA ILE A 300 0.60 -10.99 11.36
C ILE A 300 -0.56 -11.23 12.34
N THR A 301 -0.32 -12.07 13.33
CA THR A 301 -1.22 -12.28 14.46
C THR A 301 -0.48 -12.04 15.75
N ARG A 302 -1.21 -11.74 16.83
CA ARG A 302 -0.63 -11.48 18.14
C ARG A 302 -1.37 -12.31 19.19
N ASN A 303 -0.58 -12.99 20.03
CA ASN A 303 -1.11 -13.70 21.19
C ASN A 303 -0.36 -13.21 22.44
N GLY A 304 -1.05 -12.40 23.24
CA GLY A 304 -0.43 -11.67 24.35
C GLY A 304 0.62 -10.68 23.82
N ASP A 305 1.86 -10.85 24.22
CA ASP A 305 2.99 -10.00 23.78
C ASP A 305 3.84 -10.60 22.64
N THR A 306 3.45 -11.76 22.14
CA THR A 306 4.19 -12.46 21.07
C THR A 306 3.44 -12.32 19.74
N ASN A 307 4.16 -11.92 18.70
CA ASN A 307 3.67 -11.95 17.34
C ASN A 307 3.92 -13.32 16.70
N ALA A 308 3.04 -13.72 15.79
CA ALA A 308 3.24 -14.86 14.91
C ALA A 308 3.06 -14.40 13.46
N PHE A 309 3.88 -14.92 12.58
CA PHE A 309 3.95 -14.51 11.18
C PHE A 309 3.64 -15.70 10.28
N SER A 310 2.93 -15.45 9.21
CA SER A 310 2.64 -16.47 8.20
C SER A 310 2.73 -15.85 6.82
N LEU A 311 3.70 -16.32 6.03
CA LEU A 311 3.77 -15.97 4.61
C LEU A 311 2.72 -16.81 3.88
N LEU A 312 1.77 -16.14 3.23
CA LEU A 312 0.79 -16.80 2.38
C LEU A 312 1.39 -17.01 0.99
N GLU A 313 1.42 -18.27 0.58
CA GLU A 313 2.00 -18.65 -0.71
C GLU A 313 1.17 -18.06 -1.86
N ASN A 314 1.81 -17.32 -2.74
CA ASN A 314 1.15 -16.58 -3.81
C ASN A 314 0.28 -17.49 -4.69
N HIS A 315 0.76 -18.69 -5.06
CA HIS A 315 -0.01 -19.62 -5.90
C HIS A 315 -1.34 -20.04 -5.26
N LYS A 316 -1.38 -20.30 -3.94
CA LYS A 316 -2.62 -20.62 -3.21
C LYS A 316 -3.59 -19.45 -3.22
N PHE A 317 -3.05 -18.23 -3.13
CA PHE A 317 -3.86 -17.01 -3.18
C PHE A 317 -4.46 -16.80 -4.58
N GLN A 318 -3.68 -17.04 -5.62
CA GLN A 318 -4.13 -16.94 -7.01
C GLN A 318 -5.19 -18.01 -7.34
N GLU A 319 -5.06 -19.25 -6.82
CA GLU A 319 -6.11 -20.29 -6.94
C GLU A 319 -7.42 -19.81 -6.33
N ILE A 320 -7.40 -19.25 -5.12
CA ILE A 320 -8.58 -18.69 -4.45
C ILE A 320 -9.16 -17.54 -5.27
N TRP A 321 -8.31 -16.64 -5.79
CA TRP A 321 -8.72 -15.46 -6.55
C TRP A 321 -9.31 -15.83 -7.92
N SER A 322 -8.82 -16.87 -8.56
CA SER A 322 -9.33 -17.38 -9.85
C SER A 322 -10.64 -18.14 -9.75
N ASP A 323 -11.00 -18.64 -8.56
CA ASP A 323 -12.24 -19.38 -8.33
C ASP A 323 -13.40 -18.40 -8.03
N PRO A 324 -14.43 -18.31 -8.91
CA PRO A 324 -15.53 -17.35 -8.71
C PRO A 324 -16.26 -17.53 -7.37
N LEU A 325 -16.42 -18.78 -6.90
CA LEU A 325 -17.10 -19.05 -5.63
C LEU A 325 -16.29 -18.51 -4.44
N LEU A 326 -14.97 -18.67 -4.46
CA LEU A 326 -14.09 -18.22 -3.39
C LEU A 326 -13.85 -16.71 -3.48
N LYS A 327 -13.70 -16.18 -4.68
CA LYS A 327 -13.50 -14.74 -4.95
C LYS A 327 -14.64 -13.86 -4.42
N TYR A 328 -15.89 -14.32 -4.56
CA TYR A 328 -17.06 -13.58 -4.10
C TYR A 328 -17.57 -13.99 -2.71
N SER A 329 -16.87 -14.92 -2.05
CA SER A 329 -17.10 -15.22 -0.64
C SER A 329 -16.32 -14.27 0.25
N ASN A 330 -16.70 -14.15 1.52
CA ASN A 330 -16.01 -13.29 2.50
C ASN A 330 -14.66 -13.88 2.97
N ILE A 331 -14.01 -14.74 2.15
CA ILE A 331 -12.73 -15.36 2.49
C ILE A 331 -11.63 -14.32 2.68
N MET A 332 -11.61 -13.27 1.85
CA MET A 332 -10.61 -12.21 1.97
C MET A 332 -10.73 -11.44 3.29
N THR A 333 -11.95 -11.24 3.76
CA THR A 333 -12.23 -10.60 5.05
C THR A 333 -11.63 -11.40 6.21
N SER A 334 -11.55 -12.74 6.07
CA SER A 334 -10.98 -13.62 7.09
C SER A 334 -9.52 -13.34 7.43
N LEU A 335 -8.76 -12.75 6.51
CA LEU A 335 -7.37 -12.37 6.73
C LEU A 335 -7.20 -11.37 7.88
N PHE A 336 -8.23 -10.58 8.16
CA PHE A 336 -8.23 -9.52 9.17
C PHE A 336 -8.78 -9.96 10.53
N HIS A 337 -9.24 -11.21 10.65
CA HIS A 337 -9.82 -11.76 11.87
C HIS A 337 -8.93 -12.81 12.52
N GLN A 338 -9.01 -12.91 13.86
CA GLN A 338 -8.23 -13.89 14.60
C GLN A 338 -8.79 -15.30 14.44
N THR A 339 -10.11 -15.43 14.46
CA THR A 339 -10.84 -16.69 14.34
C THR A 339 -11.97 -16.55 13.33
N VAL A 340 -12.17 -17.59 12.52
CA VAL A 340 -13.27 -17.68 11.57
C VAL A 340 -14.14 -18.88 11.92
N VAL A 341 -15.45 -18.66 11.96
CA VAL A 341 -16.45 -19.72 12.15
C VAL A 341 -17.22 -19.89 10.84
N LEU A 342 -17.15 -21.09 10.28
CA LEU A 342 -17.90 -21.45 9.08
C LEU A 342 -19.22 -22.11 9.49
N CYS A 343 -20.33 -21.52 9.07
CA CYS A 343 -21.68 -22.03 9.27
C CYS A 343 -22.30 -22.46 7.94
N GLU A 344 -23.33 -23.27 8.00
CA GLU A 344 -24.01 -23.74 6.80
C GLU A 344 -24.82 -22.64 6.14
N SER A 345 -25.60 -21.89 6.91
CA SER A 345 -26.48 -20.82 6.44
C SER A 345 -26.16 -19.45 7.06
N ASP A 346 -26.70 -18.38 6.44
CA ASP A 346 -26.63 -17.02 6.95
C ASP A 346 -27.38 -16.87 8.30
N SER A 347 -28.45 -17.62 8.50
CA SER A 347 -29.24 -17.62 9.75
C SER A 347 -28.41 -18.13 10.92
N ASP A 348 -27.59 -19.19 10.71
CA ASP A 348 -26.70 -19.73 11.72
C ASP A 348 -25.61 -18.71 12.08
N CYS A 349 -25.01 -18.08 11.06
CA CYS A 349 -24.04 -17.00 11.30
C CYS A 349 -24.60 -15.90 12.18
N LYS A 350 -25.81 -15.44 11.90
CA LYS A 350 -26.49 -14.41 12.69
C LYS A 350 -26.76 -14.86 14.12
N MET A 351 -27.28 -16.09 14.28
CA MET A 351 -27.58 -16.66 15.59
C MET A 351 -26.33 -16.76 16.47
N TYR A 352 -25.27 -17.41 15.96
CA TYR A 352 -24.03 -17.60 16.72
C TYR A 352 -23.32 -16.28 16.99
N SER A 353 -23.33 -15.34 16.04
CA SER A 353 -22.78 -13.99 16.24
C SER A 353 -23.48 -13.24 17.36
N ILE A 354 -24.82 -13.30 17.45
CA ILE A 354 -25.59 -12.69 18.53
C ILE A 354 -25.23 -13.32 19.89
N ILE A 355 -25.14 -14.66 19.95
CA ILE A 355 -24.79 -15.40 21.17
C ILE A 355 -23.39 -15.01 21.64
N GLU A 356 -22.39 -15.03 20.72
CA GLU A 356 -21.02 -14.69 21.08
C GLU A 356 -20.89 -13.24 21.53
N ASN A 357 -21.51 -12.30 20.82
CA ASN A 357 -21.51 -10.89 21.20
C ASN A 357 -22.10 -10.70 22.61
N HIS A 358 -23.20 -11.38 22.92
CA HIS A 358 -23.81 -11.30 24.27
C HIS A 358 -22.87 -11.84 25.36
N ILE A 359 -22.20 -12.96 25.10
CA ILE A 359 -21.24 -13.56 26.03
C ILE A 359 -20.04 -12.64 26.24
N LYS A 360 -19.48 -12.11 25.15
CA LYS A 360 -18.33 -11.20 25.20
C LYS A 360 -18.66 -9.89 25.89
N GLN A 361 -19.81 -9.29 25.61
CA GLN A 361 -20.26 -8.08 26.30
C GLN A 361 -20.36 -8.27 27.81
N LYS A 362 -20.90 -9.41 28.29
CA LYS A 362 -20.90 -9.74 29.72
C LYS A 362 -19.51 -9.81 30.36
N GLN A 363 -18.50 -10.12 29.54
CA GLN A 363 -17.10 -10.19 29.95
C GLN A 363 -16.35 -8.85 29.75
N GLY A 364 -17.04 -7.79 29.31
CA GLY A 364 -16.40 -6.51 28.96
C GLY A 364 -15.45 -6.60 27.74
N LYS A 365 -15.67 -7.55 26.85
CA LYS A 365 -14.85 -7.81 25.67
C LYS A 365 -15.66 -7.66 24.38
N TYR A 366 -14.98 -7.44 23.26
CA TYR A 366 -15.57 -7.48 21.91
C TYR A 366 -15.23 -8.80 21.23
N SER A 367 -16.10 -9.25 20.32
CA SER A 367 -15.81 -10.40 19.47
C SER A 367 -14.90 -10.00 18.31
N GLU A 368 -13.83 -10.76 18.09
CA GLU A 368 -12.95 -10.69 16.90
C GLU A 368 -13.18 -11.87 15.97
N THR A 369 -14.28 -12.61 16.17
CA THR A 369 -14.66 -13.77 15.36
C THR A 369 -15.45 -13.33 14.14
N LEU A 370 -15.05 -13.81 12.98
CA LEU A 370 -15.81 -13.67 11.74
C LEU A 370 -16.67 -14.92 11.52
N PHE A 371 -17.95 -14.73 11.30
CA PHE A 371 -18.87 -15.80 10.90
C PHE A 371 -19.10 -15.73 9.39
N ILE A 372 -18.84 -16.83 8.69
CA ILE A 372 -19.00 -16.95 7.23
C ILE A 372 -19.97 -18.08 6.93
N HIS A 373 -21.02 -17.80 6.17
CA HIS A 373 -21.91 -18.83 5.67
C HIS A 373 -21.34 -19.46 4.39
N CYS A 374 -21.46 -20.78 4.30
CA CYS A 374 -20.94 -21.54 3.16
C CYS A 374 -21.96 -21.69 2.01
N GLY A 375 -23.24 -21.39 2.27
CA GLY A 375 -24.32 -21.61 1.32
C GLY A 375 -24.62 -23.09 1.11
N GLY A 376 -24.57 -23.86 2.20
CA GLY A 376 -24.86 -25.29 2.28
C GLY A 376 -23.61 -26.15 2.52
N LYS A 377 -23.84 -27.35 3.10
CA LYS A 377 -22.81 -28.30 3.53
C LYS A 377 -21.84 -28.72 2.42
N HIS A 378 -22.30 -28.84 1.16
CA HIS A 378 -21.46 -29.22 0.03
C HIS A 378 -20.29 -28.29 -0.28
N ARG A 379 -20.37 -27.01 0.15
CA ARG A 379 -19.34 -26.01 -0.07
C ARG A 379 -18.38 -25.84 1.11
N MET A 380 -18.76 -26.35 2.30
CA MET A 380 -18.00 -26.15 3.54
C MET A 380 -16.57 -26.69 3.42
N ALA A 381 -16.38 -27.90 2.89
CA ALA A 381 -15.06 -28.50 2.71
C ALA A 381 -14.14 -27.64 1.82
N LYS A 382 -14.66 -27.09 0.72
CA LYS A 382 -13.89 -26.25 -0.20
C LYS A 382 -13.44 -24.95 0.45
N ILE A 383 -14.35 -24.28 1.17
CA ILE A 383 -14.05 -23.02 1.87
C ILE A 383 -13.10 -23.28 3.04
N ALA A 384 -13.32 -24.34 3.81
CA ALA A 384 -12.44 -24.74 4.92
C ALA A 384 -11.02 -25.02 4.43
N LYS A 385 -10.86 -25.77 3.34
CA LYS A 385 -9.55 -26.05 2.73
C LYS A 385 -8.84 -24.76 2.30
N ALA A 386 -9.56 -23.83 1.66
CA ALA A 386 -9.01 -22.55 1.24
C ALA A 386 -8.51 -21.74 2.45
N LEU A 387 -9.30 -21.58 3.49
CA LEU A 387 -8.92 -20.86 4.71
C LEU A 387 -7.78 -21.55 5.47
N HIS A 388 -7.81 -22.87 5.56
CA HIS A 388 -6.74 -23.65 6.19
C HIS A 388 -5.41 -23.47 5.44
N SER A 389 -5.43 -23.44 4.11
CA SER A 389 -4.24 -23.20 3.28
C SER A 389 -3.64 -21.81 3.49
N LEU A 390 -4.43 -20.84 3.97
CA LEU A 390 -4.02 -19.50 4.34
C LEU A 390 -3.61 -19.37 5.82
N ASN A 391 -3.45 -20.49 6.53
CA ASN A 391 -3.11 -20.54 7.96
C ASN A 391 -4.07 -19.71 8.83
N ILE A 392 -5.36 -19.71 8.49
CA ILE A 392 -6.41 -19.06 9.27
C ILE A 392 -6.98 -20.07 10.27
N SER A 393 -7.11 -19.63 11.53
CA SER A 393 -7.77 -20.44 12.56
C SER A 393 -9.27 -20.53 12.27
N ILE A 394 -9.75 -21.72 11.91
CA ILE A 394 -11.14 -21.96 11.53
C ILE A 394 -11.83 -22.94 12.49
N ARG A 395 -13.14 -22.74 12.65
CA ARG A 395 -14.06 -23.69 13.28
C ARG A 395 -15.21 -23.92 12.33
N LEU A 396 -15.70 -25.16 12.24
CA LEU A 396 -16.88 -25.48 11.47
C LEU A 396 -18.05 -25.79 12.41
N VAL A 397 -19.21 -25.29 12.00
CA VAL A 397 -20.49 -25.57 12.67
C VAL A 397 -21.49 -25.98 11.59
N PRO A 398 -21.42 -27.24 11.12
CA PRO A 398 -22.41 -27.82 10.21
C PRO A 398 -23.68 -28.24 10.97
N ASP A 399 -24.78 -28.41 10.26
CA ASP A 399 -25.96 -29.06 10.79
C ASP A 399 -25.70 -30.56 11.03
N ILE A 400 -26.42 -31.18 11.96
CA ILE A 400 -26.19 -32.58 12.34
C ILE A 400 -26.40 -33.56 11.17
N ASP A 401 -27.18 -33.17 10.18
CA ASP A 401 -27.46 -33.95 9.00
C ASP A 401 -26.24 -34.18 8.08
N VAL A 402 -25.12 -33.44 8.33
CA VAL A 402 -23.83 -33.71 7.67
C VAL A 402 -23.36 -35.16 7.90
N LEU A 403 -23.72 -35.75 9.04
CA LEU A 403 -23.37 -37.09 9.40
C LEU A 403 -24.13 -38.17 8.55
N ASN A 404 -25.16 -37.75 7.83
CA ASN A 404 -25.91 -38.64 6.94
C ASN A 404 -25.23 -38.83 5.58
N ASP A 405 -24.16 -38.07 5.29
CA ASP A 405 -23.43 -38.16 4.03
C ASP A 405 -21.93 -38.30 4.30
N GLU A 406 -21.46 -39.57 4.24
CA GLU A 406 -20.06 -39.91 4.49
C GLU A 406 -19.11 -39.14 3.57
N SER A 407 -19.47 -38.89 2.31
CA SER A 407 -18.62 -38.18 1.33
C SER A 407 -18.42 -36.72 1.73
N ILE A 408 -19.50 -36.07 2.17
CA ILE A 408 -19.42 -34.67 2.63
C ILE A 408 -18.61 -34.57 3.92
N PHE A 409 -18.90 -35.44 4.91
CA PHE A 409 -18.20 -35.42 6.19
C PHE A 409 -16.71 -35.73 6.01
N LYS A 410 -16.37 -36.75 5.19
CA LYS A 410 -14.98 -37.02 4.81
C LYS A 410 -14.29 -35.83 4.20
N GLY A 411 -14.91 -35.12 3.23
CA GLY A 411 -14.35 -33.95 2.61
C GLY A 411 -14.07 -32.80 3.61
N ILE A 412 -14.94 -32.66 4.60
CA ILE A 412 -14.74 -31.69 5.69
C ILE A 412 -13.53 -32.08 6.55
N VAL A 413 -13.43 -33.33 6.99
CA VAL A 413 -12.30 -33.80 7.81
C VAL A 413 -10.97 -33.63 7.09
N GLU A 414 -10.92 -34.05 5.82
CA GLU A 414 -9.72 -33.91 4.98
C GLU A 414 -9.34 -32.45 4.72
N ALA A 415 -10.30 -31.51 4.72
CA ALA A 415 -10.02 -30.08 4.59
C ALA A 415 -9.20 -29.53 5.76
N PHE A 416 -9.20 -30.18 6.92
CA PHE A 416 -8.34 -29.85 8.06
C PHE A 416 -7.00 -30.59 8.06
N GLY A 417 -6.66 -31.31 6.99
CA GLY A 417 -5.44 -32.10 6.89
C GLY A 417 -5.44 -33.40 7.68
N VAL A 418 -6.61 -33.84 8.16
CA VAL A 418 -6.78 -35.08 8.89
C VAL A 418 -7.11 -36.20 7.89
N ALA A 419 -6.36 -37.30 7.93
CA ALA A 419 -6.64 -38.45 7.08
C ALA A 419 -7.95 -39.15 7.53
N TRP A 420 -8.84 -39.44 6.61
CA TRP A 420 -10.13 -40.11 6.90
C TRP A 420 -9.97 -41.41 7.66
N THR A 421 -8.89 -42.15 7.40
CA THR A 421 -8.58 -43.43 8.10
C THR A 421 -8.27 -43.25 9.59
N SER A 422 -8.15 -42.00 10.07
CA SER A 422 -7.88 -41.66 11.47
C SER A 422 -9.15 -41.25 12.24
N VAL A 423 -10.32 -41.27 11.59
CA VAL A 423 -11.64 -40.97 12.13
C VAL A 423 -12.51 -42.21 12.14
#